data_5e2065286079833510796eb54cfc7448
#
_entry.id   5e2065286079833510796eb54cfc7448
#
_cell.length_a   1.000
_cell.length_b   1.000
_cell.length_c   1.000
_cell.angle_alpha   90.00
_cell.angle_beta   90.00
_cell.angle_gamma   90.00
#
_symmetry.space_group_name_H-M   'P 1'
#
loop_
_entity.id
_entity.type
_entity.pdbx_description
1 polymer ?
#
loop_
_entity_poly.entity_id
_entity_poly.type
_entity_poly.pdbx_seq_one_letter_code
_entity_poly.pdbx_strand_id
1 'polypeptide(L)'
;TGPIGITNASTGDTLHVTIEDIRVGQRGYVATTPGTGLLGETPVTPAVLPFDVTNNVVTMAQKIHLPLRPMVGTIGVSPQSGSIETLSLGQHGGNLDFNDITTGTTIHLPVRTPGALFAIGDVHATMGDGEAHSGVNIDAEIDLRLDISSSQELEWPWFETATELMTVGVADELTHALQIAQRS
;
A
#
# COMPACT_ATOMS: atom_id res chain seq x y z
N THR A 1 4.35 -4.85 9.18
CA THR A 1 5.63 -4.81 9.89
C THR A 1 6.07 -3.38 10.07
N GLY A 2 6.60 -3.04 11.22
CA GLY A 2 7.08 -1.70 11.54
C GLY A 2 6.74 -1.30 12.99
N PRO A 3 7.16 -0.08 13.41
CA PRO A 3 8.02 0.83 12.66
C PRO A 3 9.47 0.36 12.58
N ILE A 4 10.11 0.57 11.44
CA ILE A 4 11.52 0.26 11.18
C ILE A 4 12.28 1.60 11.17
N GLY A 5 13.24 1.75 12.08
CA GLY A 5 14.10 2.93 12.10
C GLY A 5 15.15 2.88 11.00
N ILE A 6 15.21 3.92 10.17
CA ILE A 6 16.19 4.04 9.09
C ILE A 6 17.38 4.87 9.57
N THR A 7 18.54 4.25 9.61
CA THR A 7 19.77 4.91 10.08
C THR A 7 20.09 6.13 9.21
N ASN A 8 20.43 7.24 9.84
CA ASN A 8 20.77 8.52 9.22
C ASN A 8 19.62 9.23 8.47
N ALA A 9 18.38 8.73 8.52
CA ALA A 9 17.26 9.48 7.98
C ALA A 9 16.92 10.68 8.86
N SER A 10 16.84 11.85 8.27
CA SER A 10 16.52 13.13 8.91
C SER A 10 15.22 13.72 8.33
N THR A 11 14.54 14.54 9.12
CA THR A 11 13.38 15.28 8.60
C THR A 11 13.77 16.13 7.40
N GLY A 12 12.99 16.07 6.32
CA GLY A 12 13.24 16.72 5.04
C GLY A 12 13.93 15.82 4.01
N ASP A 13 14.43 14.66 4.42
CA ASP A 13 14.94 13.67 3.48
C ASP A 13 13.79 12.96 2.74
N THR A 14 14.13 12.27 1.66
CA THR A 14 13.24 11.33 0.97
C THR A 14 13.74 9.91 1.19
N LEU A 15 12.85 9.03 1.65
CA LEU A 15 13.10 7.60 1.71
C LEU A 15 12.64 6.95 0.40
N HIS A 16 13.57 6.28 -0.28
CA HIS A 16 13.30 5.49 -1.49
C HIS A 16 13.17 4.03 -1.10
N VAL A 17 12.02 3.43 -1.37
CA VAL A 17 11.72 2.04 -1.06
C VAL A 17 11.49 1.28 -2.36
N THR A 18 12.45 0.46 -2.77
CA THR A 18 12.29 -0.42 -3.93
C THR A 18 11.82 -1.80 -3.46
N ILE A 19 10.71 -2.28 -4.00
CA ILE A 19 10.20 -3.62 -3.77
C ILE A 19 10.95 -4.57 -4.72
N GLU A 20 11.86 -5.36 -4.19
CA GLU A 20 12.67 -6.28 -5.00
C GLU A 20 11.94 -7.59 -5.27
N ASP A 21 11.18 -8.11 -4.28
CA ASP A 21 10.38 -9.32 -4.43
C ASP A 21 9.24 -9.38 -3.42
N ILE A 22 8.14 -10.04 -3.78
CA ILE A 22 7.00 -10.33 -2.89
C ILE A 22 6.68 -11.84 -2.99
N ARG A 23 6.99 -12.59 -1.95
CA ARG A 23 6.69 -14.01 -1.84
C ARG A 23 5.49 -14.20 -0.93
N VAL A 24 4.39 -14.69 -1.49
CA VAL A 24 3.14 -14.90 -0.76
C VAL A 24 3.01 -16.32 -0.23
N GLY A 25 2.22 -16.49 0.82
CA GLY A 25 1.82 -17.79 1.33
C GLY A 25 0.91 -18.57 0.36
N GLN A 26 0.52 -19.75 0.78
CA GLN A 26 -0.35 -20.65 -0.02
C GLN A 26 -1.84 -20.47 0.27
N ARG A 27 -2.19 -19.70 1.29
CA ARG A 27 -3.56 -19.48 1.76
C ARG A 27 -3.77 -18.05 2.20
N GLY A 28 -4.96 -17.57 1.92
CA GLY A 28 -5.39 -16.26 2.37
C GLY A 28 -6.91 -16.20 2.52
N TYR A 29 -7.43 -14.99 2.65
CA TYR A 29 -8.86 -14.79 2.84
C TYR A 29 -9.33 -13.46 2.26
N VAL A 30 -10.62 -13.40 1.91
CA VAL A 30 -11.36 -12.16 1.67
C VAL A 30 -12.37 -12.01 2.81
N ALA A 31 -12.44 -10.83 3.41
CA ALA A 31 -13.39 -10.54 4.48
C ALA A 31 -14.49 -9.59 4.00
N THR A 32 -15.72 -9.84 4.42
CA THR A 32 -16.84 -8.92 4.28
C THR A 32 -17.15 -8.32 5.64
N THR A 33 -17.00 -7.00 5.77
CA THR A 33 -17.24 -6.26 7.01
C THR A 33 -18.36 -5.24 6.78
N PRO A 34 -19.44 -5.26 7.59
CA PRO A 34 -20.49 -4.26 7.50
C PRO A 34 -19.95 -2.83 7.67
N GLY A 35 -20.45 -1.90 6.89
CA GLY A 35 -20.07 -0.49 7.00
C GLY A 35 -18.76 -0.12 6.34
N THR A 36 -18.14 -1.01 5.57
CA THR A 36 -16.87 -0.74 4.87
C THR A 36 -17.00 -0.76 3.36
N GLY A 37 -16.07 -0.07 2.68
CA GLY A 37 -15.98 -0.01 1.22
C GLY A 37 -17.21 0.61 0.55
N LEU A 38 -17.31 0.44 -0.75
CA LEU A 38 -18.44 0.96 -1.56
C LEU A 38 -19.80 0.33 -1.22
N LEU A 39 -19.80 -0.81 -0.52
CA LEU A 39 -21.00 -1.49 -0.06
C LEU A 39 -21.40 -1.09 1.36
N GLY A 40 -20.76 -0.07 1.95
CA GLY A 40 -20.93 0.31 3.35
C GLY A 40 -22.38 0.55 3.78
N GLU A 41 -23.24 1.07 2.90
CA GLU A 41 -24.67 1.27 3.16
C GLU A 41 -25.53 0.03 2.85
N THR A 42 -24.95 -0.98 2.22
CA THR A 42 -25.66 -2.23 1.89
C THR A 42 -25.60 -3.17 3.09
N PRO A 43 -26.72 -3.70 3.57
CA PRO A 43 -26.71 -4.72 4.61
C PRO A 43 -25.97 -5.97 4.13
N VAL A 44 -24.80 -6.21 4.71
CA VAL A 44 -23.99 -7.41 4.41
C VAL A 44 -23.83 -8.24 5.68
N THR A 45 -23.80 -9.55 5.53
CA THR A 45 -23.49 -10.44 6.66
C THR A 45 -21.97 -10.56 6.77
N PRO A 46 -21.37 -10.35 7.95
CA PRO A 46 -19.95 -10.58 8.15
C PRO A 46 -19.58 -12.00 7.71
N ALA A 47 -18.57 -12.11 6.88
CA ALA A 47 -18.10 -13.39 6.36
C ALA A 47 -16.60 -13.35 6.07
N VAL A 48 -15.98 -14.52 6.16
CA VAL A 48 -14.60 -14.73 5.72
C VAL A 48 -14.62 -15.86 4.70
N LEU A 49 -14.14 -15.57 3.49
CA LEU A 49 -14.00 -16.53 2.41
C LEU A 49 -12.52 -16.89 2.26
N PRO A 50 -12.09 -18.10 2.66
CA PRO A 50 -10.73 -18.53 2.44
C PRO A 50 -10.46 -18.83 0.97
N PHE A 51 -9.20 -18.72 0.57
CA PHE A 51 -8.72 -19.14 -0.75
C PHE A 51 -7.37 -19.85 -0.65
N ASP A 52 -7.06 -20.60 -1.69
CA ASP A 52 -5.77 -21.25 -1.88
C ASP A 52 -5.04 -20.62 -3.07
N VAL A 53 -3.69 -20.58 -3.00
CA VAL A 53 -2.81 -20.16 -4.08
C VAL A 53 -2.04 -21.37 -4.60
N THR A 54 -2.20 -21.68 -5.87
CA THR A 54 -1.48 -22.79 -6.52
C THR A 54 -1.15 -22.40 -7.97
N ASN A 55 0.08 -22.62 -8.39
CA ASN A 55 0.53 -22.36 -9.77
C ASN A 55 0.21 -20.93 -10.25
N ASN A 56 0.43 -19.91 -9.42
CA ASN A 56 0.11 -18.50 -9.68
C ASN A 56 -1.39 -18.22 -9.92
N VAL A 57 -2.26 -19.04 -9.35
CA VAL A 57 -3.70 -18.86 -9.39
C VAL A 57 -4.26 -18.83 -7.97
N VAL A 58 -5.03 -17.79 -7.68
CA VAL A 58 -5.86 -17.65 -6.48
C VAL A 58 -7.18 -18.36 -6.76
N THR A 59 -7.56 -19.33 -5.95
CA THR A 59 -8.81 -20.09 -6.11
C THR A 59 -9.71 -19.92 -4.89
N MET A 60 -10.90 -19.36 -5.10
CA MET A 60 -11.93 -19.13 -4.07
C MET A 60 -13.17 -19.96 -4.37
N ALA A 61 -13.73 -20.61 -3.32
CA ALA A 61 -14.97 -21.37 -3.38
C ALA A 61 -15.00 -22.38 -4.55
N GLN A 62 -13.85 -22.87 -5.01
CA GLN A 62 -13.68 -23.79 -6.15
C GLN A 62 -14.29 -23.32 -7.49
N LYS A 63 -14.60 -22.03 -7.61
CA LYS A 63 -15.29 -21.47 -8.79
C LYS A 63 -14.67 -20.18 -9.31
N ILE A 64 -14.03 -19.41 -8.44
CA ILE A 64 -13.41 -18.13 -8.79
C ILE A 64 -11.92 -18.37 -8.90
N HIS A 65 -11.37 -18.08 -10.07
CA HIS A 65 -9.95 -18.22 -10.36
C HIS A 65 -9.41 -16.86 -10.81
N LEU A 66 -8.45 -16.33 -10.07
CA LEU A 66 -7.82 -15.05 -10.38
C LEU A 66 -6.32 -15.26 -10.56
N PRO A 67 -5.66 -14.49 -11.43
CA PRO A 67 -4.21 -14.52 -11.50
C PRO A 67 -3.60 -13.99 -10.21
N LEU A 68 -2.54 -14.64 -9.73
CA LEU A 68 -1.73 -14.12 -8.64
C LEU A 68 -0.97 -12.88 -9.14
N ARG A 69 -1.22 -11.73 -8.52
CA ARG A 69 -0.56 -10.44 -8.76
C ARG A 69 -0.36 -9.74 -7.42
N PRO A 70 0.63 -10.18 -6.63
CA PRO A 70 0.79 -9.66 -5.28
C PRO A 70 1.19 -8.18 -5.30
N MET A 71 0.58 -7.42 -4.41
CA MET A 71 0.85 -6.00 -4.22
C MET A 71 0.79 -5.64 -2.74
N VAL A 72 1.35 -4.47 -2.40
CA VAL A 72 1.39 -3.95 -1.03
C VAL A 72 0.32 -2.88 -0.87
N GLY A 73 -0.64 -3.10 0.02
CA GLY A 73 -1.70 -2.15 0.31
C GLY A 73 -1.22 -0.98 1.18
N THR A 74 -0.54 -1.30 2.28
CA THR A 74 -0.10 -0.28 3.25
C THR A 74 1.41 -0.11 3.24
N ILE A 75 1.88 1.10 2.94
CA ILE A 75 3.29 1.48 2.96
C ILE A 75 3.45 2.95 3.33
N GLY A 76 4.33 3.28 4.27
CA GLY A 76 4.50 4.67 4.69
C GLY A 76 5.55 4.88 5.76
N VAL A 77 5.64 6.13 6.20
CA VAL A 77 6.54 6.61 7.25
C VAL A 77 5.75 7.25 8.38
N SER A 78 6.38 7.50 9.52
CA SER A 78 5.74 8.21 10.63
C SER A 78 5.34 9.64 10.25
N PRO A 79 4.18 10.14 10.71
CA PRO A 79 3.83 11.54 10.60
C PRO A 79 4.78 12.42 11.41
N GLN A 80 4.75 13.73 11.15
CA GLN A 80 5.59 14.70 11.86
C GLN A 80 5.32 14.72 13.37
N SER A 81 4.08 14.45 13.79
CA SER A 81 3.68 14.40 15.19
C SER A 81 2.44 13.53 15.38
N GLY A 82 2.28 12.98 16.58
CA GLY A 82 1.13 12.15 16.92
C GLY A 82 1.16 10.75 16.30
N SER A 83 -0.01 10.21 16.02
CA SER A 83 -0.21 8.93 15.36
C SER A 83 -1.31 9.03 14.32
N ILE A 84 -1.23 8.23 13.28
CA ILE A 84 -2.24 8.12 12.22
C ILE A 84 -2.72 6.68 12.20
N GLU A 85 -4.02 6.49 12.01
CA GLU A 85 -4.60 5.14 11.86
C GLU A 85 -4.07 4.47 10.59
N THR A 86 -3.83 3.17 10.65
CA THR A 86 -3.26 2.40 9.53
C THR A 86 -4.14 2.38 8.27
N LEU A 87 -5.43 2.61 8.40
CA LEU A 87 -6.37 2.72 7.27
C LEU A 87 -6.41 4.12 6.64
N SER A 88 -5.64 5.07 7.17
CA SER A 88 -5.61 6.44 6.65
C SER A 88 -4.57 6.61 5.56
N LEU A 89 -4.86 7.51 4.63
CA LEU A 89 -3.99 7.97 3.55
C LEU A 89 -3.47 9.37 3.84
N GLY A 90 -2.33 9.73 3.32
CA GLY A 90 -1.83 11.11 3.44
C GLY A 90 -0.41 11.29 2.96
N GLN A 91 0.20 12.42 3.37
CA GLN A 91 1.58 12.74 3.04
C GLN A 91 2.60 11.73 3.56
N HIS A 92 2.24 10.92 4.53
CA HIS A 92 3.07 9.84 5.07
C HIS A 92 3.03 8.55 4.25
N GLY A 93 2.21 8.48 3.20
CA GLY A 93 1.79 7.24 2.54
C GLY A 93 0.52 6.71 3.18
N GLY A 94 0.58 5.52 3.76
CA GLY A 94 -0.51 4.86 4.46
C GLY A 94 -1.14 3.75 3.64
N ASN A 95 -2.45 3.57 3.76
CA ASN A 95 -3.23 2.53 3.07
C ASN A 95 -3.49 2.92 1.62
N LEU A 96 -2.46 2.87 0.79
CA LEU A 96 -2.51 3.39 -0.59
C LEU A 96 -3.35 2.52 -1.53
N ASP A 97 -3.31 1.21 -1.37
CA ASP A 97 -4.07 0.24 -2.17
C ASP A 97 -3.98 0.46 -3.69
N PHE A 98 -2.76 0.72 -4.16
CA PHE A 98 -2.45 0.83 -5.57
C PHE A 98 -1.88 -0.48 -6.13
N ASN A 99 -2.50 -1.02 -7.16
CA ASN A 99 -2.07 -2.27 -7.80
C ASN A 99 -0.61 -2.26 -8.28
N ASP A 100 -0.08 -1.08 -8.59
CA ASP A 100 1.28 -0.92 -9.09
C ASP A 100 2.34 -0.87 -7.98
N ILE A 101 1.95 -0.92 -6.71
CA ILE A 101 2.89 -1.10 -5.59
C ILE A 101 3.24 -2.59 -5.47
N THR A 102 4.04 -3.07 -6.40
CA THR A 102 4.41 -4.48 -6.57
C THR A 102 5.91 -4.63 -6.81
N THR A 103 6.37 -5.82 -7.09
CA THR A 103 7.78 -6.10 -7.43
C THR A 103 8.26 -5.23 -8.59
N GLY A 104 9.38 -4.57 -8.41
CA GLY A 104 10.01 -3.65 -9.37
C GLY A 104 9.59 -2.18 -9.21
N THR A 105 8.64 -1.86 -8.32
CA THR A 105 8.23 -0.49 -8.03
C THR A 105 9.13 0.15 -6.99
N THR A 106 9.49 1.41 -7.18
CA THR A 106 10.13 2.24 -6.16
C THR A 106 9.15 3.31 -5.68
N ILE A 107 8.93 3.38 -4.38
CA ILE A 107 8.09 4.37 -3.71
C ILE A 107 9.01 5.40 -3.05
N HIS A 108 8.68 6.69 -3.22
CA HIS A 108 9.38 7.82 -2.64
C HIS A 108 8.51 8.42 -1.54
N LEU A 109 8.98 8.38 -0.30
CA LEU A 109 8.24 8.80 0.88
C LEU A 109 8.92 9.99 1.55
N PRO A 110 8.18 11.07 1.91
CA PRO A 110 8.74 12.21 2.61
C PRO A 110 9.06 11.87 4.06
N VAL A 111 10.30 12.01 4.49
CA VAL A 111 10.70 11.78 5.89
C VAL A 111 10.29 12.99 6.74
N ARG A 112 9.34 12.80 7.66
CA ARG A 112 8.82 13.84 8.56
C ARG A 112 9.35 13.74 9.99
N THR A 113 9.99 12.62 10.32
CA THR A 113 10.49 12.30 11.66
C THR A 113 11.87 11.67 11.54
N PRO A 114 12.85 12.00 12.41
CA PRO A 114 14.15 11.34 12.41
C PRO A 114 14.01 9.82 12.45
N GLY A 115 14.75 9.14 11.60
CA GLY A 115 14.67 7.69 11.45
C GLY A 115 13.51 7.23 10.58
N ALA A 116 12.74 8.12 9.95
CA ALA A 116 11.57 7.85 9.10
C ALA A 116 10.48 7.01 9.77
N LEU A 117 10.83 6.01 10.58
CA LEU A 117 9.95 5.04 11.23
C LEU A 117 9.03 4.36 10.20
N PHE A 118 9.65 3.73 9.22
CA PHE A 118 9.02 3.09 8.08
C PHE A 118 8.15 1.90 8.49
N ALA A 119 7.01 1.75 7.85
CA ALA A 119 6.11 0.61 8.02
C ALA A 119 5.60 0.13 6.66
N ILE A 120 5.38 -1.18 6.55
CA ILE A 120 4.89 -1.86 5.35
C ILE A 120 4.08 -3.09 5.74
N GLY A 121 3.01 -3.38 5.00
CA GLY A 121 2.19 -4.56 5.23
C GLY A 121 0.97 -4.60 4.33
N ASP A 122 -0.06 -5.35 4.76
CA ASP A 122 -1.32 -5.44 4.05
C ASP A 122 -1.14 -5.92 2.60
N VAL A 123 -0.52 -7.09 2.45
CA VAL A 123 -0.28 -7.67 1.13
C VAL A 123 -1.54 -8.35 0.62
N HIS A 124 -1.89 -8.02 -0.62
CA HIS A 124 -2.98 -8.67 -1.33
C HIS A 124 -2.41 -9.61 -2.40
N ALA A 125 -2.98 -10.81 -2.51
CA ALA A 125 -2.59 -11.78 -3.54
C ALA A 125 -2.98 -11.30 -4.96
N THR A 126 -4.00 -10.47 -5.03
CA THR A 126 -4.48 -9.76 -6.22
C THR A 126 -5.49 -8.71 -5.79
N MET A 127 -5.66 -7.65 -6.55
CA MET A 127 -6.63 -6.60 -6.28
C MET A 127 -7.13 -5.99 -7.59
N GLY A 128 -8.37 -5.50 -7.61
CA GLY A 128 -8.90 -4.64 -8.67
C GLY A 128 -8.62 -3.17 -8.36
N ASP A 129 -8.62 -2.30 -9.36
CA ASP A 129 -8.42 -0.87 -9.15
C ASP A 129 -9.45 -0.30 -8.18
N GLY A 130 -8.96 0.49 -7.21
CA GLY A 130 -9.79 1.20 -6.24
C GLY A 130 -10.30 0.37 -5.07
N GLU A 131 -9.88 -0.88 -4.92
CA GLU A 131 -10.27 -1.75 -3.80
C GLU A 131 -11.71 -1.54 -3.29
N ALA A 132 -12.68 -1.88 -4.11
CA ALA A 132 -14.08 -1.51 -3.89
C ALA A 132 -14.67 -1.93 -2.52
N HIS A 133 -14.12 -2.96 -1.88
CA HIS A 133 -14.61 -3.45 -0.58
C HIS A 133 -13.52 -4.01 0.32
N SER A 134 -12.75 -4.99 -0.13
CA SER A 134 -11.69 -5.67 0.64
C SER A 134 -10.70 -6.31 -0.30
N GLY A 135 -9.44 -6.24 0.05
CA GLY A 135 -8.38 -6.94 -0.66
C GLY A 135 -8.46 -8.45 -0.53
N VAL A 136 -7.73 -9.13 -1.39
CA VAL A 136 -7.53 -10.58 -1.34
C VAL A 136 -6.32 -10.84 -0.42
N ASN A 137 -6.55 -10.79 0.89
CA ASN A 137 -5.52 -10.72 1.94
C ASN A 137 -4.72 -12.02 2.03
N ILE A 138 -3.39 -11.89 2.09
CA ILE A 138 -2.48 -13.02 2.21
C ILE A 138 -1.24 -12.63 3.02
N ASP A 139 -0.66 -13.58 3.75
CA ASP A 139 0.66 -13.40 4.36
C ASP A 139 1.76 -13.39 3.29
N ALA A 140 2.81 -12.60 3.54
CA ALA A 140 3.92 -12.48 2.60
C ALA A 140 5.24 -12.14 3.28
N GLU A 141 6.32 -12.48 2.58
CA GLU A 141 7.66 -11.96 2.80
C GLU A 141 7.99 -10.97 1.67
N ILE A 142 8.54 -9.80 2.03
CA ILE A 142 8.85 -8.73 1.07
C ILE A 142 10.35 -8.42 1.17
N ASP A 143 11.07 -8.53 0.07
CA ASP A 143 12.45 -8.07 -0.03
C ASP A 143 12.47 -6.62 -0.50
N LEU A 144 13.16 -5.78 0.27
CA LEU A 144 13.20 -4.33 0.05
C LEU A 144 14.65 -3.85 -0.07
N ARG A 145 14.86 -2.89 -0.96
CA ARG A 145 16.03 -2.03 -0.93
C ARG A 145 15.61 -0.63 -0.49
N LEU A 146 16.33 -0.10 0.50
CA LEU A 146 16.05 1.19 1.13
C LEU A 146 17.22 2.13 0.91
N ASP A 147 16.95 3.31 0.33
CA ASP A 147 17.93 4.36 0.09
C ASP A 147 17.38 5.71 0.59
N ILE A 148 18.26 6.65 0.92
CA ILE A 148 17.90 7.99 1.38
C ILE A 148 18.57 9.04 0.49
N SER A 149 17.83 10.11 0.19
CA SER A 149 18.38 11.31 -0.41
C SER A 149 17.93 12.56 0.32
N SER A 150 18.82 13.55 0.39
CA SER A 150 18.58 14.87 1.02
C SER A 150 18.46 15.98 -0.03
N SER A 151 18.25 15.63 -1.31
CA SER A 151 18.39 16.60 -2.42
C SER A 151 17.15 17.44 -2.68
N GLN A 152 15.97 17.03 -2.21
CA GLN A 152 14.72 17.75 -2.44
C GLN A 152 13.70 17.39 -1.37
N GLU A 153 13.10 18.40 -0.75
CA GLU A 153 11.98 18.18 0.17
C GLU A 153 10.75 17.71 -0.63
N LEU A 154 10.29 16.51 -0.33
CA LEU A 154 9.10 15.92 -0.91
C LEU A 154 7.88 16.24 -0.03
N GLU A 155 6.80 16.73 -0.62
CA GLU A 155 5.56 16.99 0.12
C GLU A 155 4.64 15.78 0.17
N TRP A 156 4.45 15.11 -0.98
CA TRP A 156 3.59 13.94 -1.13
C TRP A 156 4.36 12.74 -1.65
N PRO A 157 3.94 11.52 -1.31
CA PRO A 157 4.52 10.32 -1.92
C PRO A 157 4.31 10.32 -3.44
N TRP A 158 5.23 9.72 -4.13
CA TRP A 158 5.07 9.33 -5.52
C TRP A 158 5.80 8.00 -5.75
N PHE A 159 5.52 7.33 -6.83
CA PHE A 159 6.18 6.07 -7.14
C PHE A 159 6.41 5.90 -8.64
N GLU A 160 7.38 5.07 -8.96
CA GLU A 160 7.77 4.76 -10.31
C GLU A 160 7.91 3.26 -10.54
N THR A 161 7.54 2.86 -11.73
CA THR A 161 7.78 1.53 -12.29
C THR A 161 8.78 1.63 -13.43
N ALA A 162 9.04 0.55 -14.13
CA ALA A 162 9.90 0.57 -15.31
C ALA A 162 9.37 1.45 -16.46
N THR A 163 8.08 1.77 -16.47
CA THR A 163 7.39 2.44 -17.60
C THR A 163 6.57 3.65 -17.22
N GLU A 164 6.25 3.84 -15.94
CA GLU A 164 5.31 4.85 -15.48
C GLU A 164 5.83 5.58 -14.23
N LEU A 165 5.41 6.83 -14.11
CA LEU A 165 5.60 7.66 -12.92
C LEU A 165 4.20 8.07 -12.43
N MET A 166 3.93 7.85 -11.15
CA MET A 166 2.63 8.07 -10.54
C MET A 166 2.75 8.96 -9.31
N THR A 167 1.94 10.01 -9.25
CA THR A 167 1.88 10.94 -8.13
C THR A 167 0.64 10.68 -7.28
N VAL A 168 0.72 10.93 -5.98
CA VAL A 168 -0.36 10.70 -5.03
C VAL A 168 -0.98 12.02 -4.58
N GLY A 169 -2.30 12.10 -4.62
CA GLY A 169 -3.05 13.21 -4.05
C GLY A 169 -4.22 12.68 -3.23
N VAL A 170 -4.37 13.15 -2.00
CA VAL A 170 -5.44 12.75 -1.07
C VAL A 170 -6.20 13.97 -0.59
N ALA A 171 -7.52 13.97 -0.76
CA ALA A 171 -8.45 14.97 -0.25
C ALA A 171 -9.87 14.40 -0.23
N ASP A 172 -10.77 15.03 0.52
CA ASP A 172 -12.18 14.64 0.57
C ASP A 172 -12.90 14.82 -0.79
N GLU A 173 -12.47 15.83 -1.56
CA GLU A 173 -13.00 16.12 -2.88
C GLU A 173 -12.05 15.68 -3.99
N LEU A 174 -12.54 14.91 -4.96
CA LEU A 174 -11.74 14.37 -6.06
C LEU A 174 -10.95 15.44 -6.83
N THR A 175 -11.60 16.58 -7.12
CA THR A 175 -10.94 17.69 -7.83
C THR A 175 -9.74 18.23 -7.05
N HIS A 176 -9.86 18.32 -5.73
CA HIS A 176 -8.76 18.76 -4.88
C HIS A 176 -7.64 17.70 -4.82
N ALA A 177 -7.97 16.42 -4.69
CA ALA A 177 -6.99 15.34 -4.75
C ALA A 177 -6.20 15.35 -6.07
N LEU A 178 -6.87 15.54 -7.21
CA LEU A 178 -6.21 15.68 -8.52
C LEU A 178 -5.29 16.91 -8.60
N GLN A 179 -5.67 18.04 -8.00
CA GLN A 179 -4.82 19.23 -7.95
C GLN A 179 -3.56 19.00 -7.10
N ILE A 180 -3.66 18.25 -6.02
CA ILE A 180 -2.50 17.83 -5.20
C ILE A 180 -1.59 16.95 -6.06
N ALA A 181 -2.12 15.88 -6.64
CA ALA A 181 -1.34 14.95 -7.46
C ALA A 181 -0.64 15.61 -8.66
N GLN A 182 -1.21 16.68 -9.23
CA GLN A 182 -0.59 17.45 -10.31
C GLN A 182 0.60 18.31 -9.86
N ARG A 183 0.73 18.59 -8.58
CA ARG A 183 1.79 19.44 -8.00
C ARG A 183 2.90 18.63 -7.34
N SER A 184 2.62 17.37 -7.08
CA SER A 184 3.55 16.38 -6.55
C SER A 184 4.39 15.81 -7.68
#